data_4da0a30cbc5784066700f50a60036e29
#
_entry.id   4da0a30cbc5784066700f50a60036e29
#
_cell.length_a   1.000
_cell.length_b   1.000
_cell.length_c   1.000
_cell.angle_alpha   90.00
_cell.angle_beta   90.00
_cell.angle_gamma   90.00
#
_symmetry.space_group_name_H-M   'P 1'
#
loop_
_entity.id
_entity.type
_entity.pdbx_description
1 polymer ?
#
loop_
_entity_poly.entity_id
_entity_poly.type
_entity_poly.pdbx_seq_one_letter_code
_entity_poly.pdbx_strand_id
1 'polypeptide(L)'
;KDNGFKVIVGQRSPSKSYDKAVRDGFVPGVTLFSPEEAMQQATIIMYLLSDAAQIAMWPTVQKHLTAGKALYFSHGFGITYKDRTGIVPPKDVDVFLAAPKGSGTSLRRLFQEGKGLNSSFAVFQDESCNARHTLPR
;
A
#
# COMPACT_ATOMS: atom_id res chain seq x y z
N LYS A 1 -3.07 -2.86 12.10
CA LYS A 1 -4.06 -3.06 13.18
C LYS A 1 -3.40 -3.79 14.36
N ASP A 2 -2.99 -5.02 14.19
CA ASP A 2 -2.51 -5.88 15.29
C ASP A 2 -1.24 -5.37 15.99
N ASN A 3 -0.45 -4.56 15.30
CA ASN A 3 0.73 -3.88 15.85
C ASN A 3 0.45 -2.42 16.28
N GLY A 4 -0.80 -2.04 16.52
CA GLY A 4 -1.18 -0.71 17.00
C GLY A 4 -1.26 0.39 15.93
N PHE A 5 -0.98 0.10 14.66
CA PHE A 5 -1.06 1.09 13.60
C PHE A 5 -2.53 1.42 13.24
N LYS A 6 -2.78 2.70 12.97
CA LYS A 6 -4.04 3.15 12.38
C LYS A 6 -4.07 2.73 10.90
N VAL A 7 -4.96 1.82 10.56
CA VAL A 7 -5.14 1.31 9.19
C VAL A 7 -6.53 1.66 8.70
N ILE A 8 -6.60 2.31 7.55
CA ILE A 8 -7.83 2.56 6.80
C ILE A 8 -7.78 1.83 5.46
N VAL A 9 -8.94 1.51 4.91
CA VAL A 9 -9.05 0.80 3.62
C VAL A 9 -9.82 1.67 2.65
N GLY A 10 -9.25 1.84 1.45
CA GLY A 10 -9.93 2.46 0.31
C GLY A 10 -10.48 1.39 -0.63
N GLN A 11 -11.81 1.33 -0.79
CA GLN A 11 -12.46 0.40 -1.70
C GLN A 11 -13.65 1.05 -2.42
N ARG A 12 -13.85 0.65 -3.69
CA ARG A 12 -15.03 1.07 -4.44
C ARG A 12 -16.28 0.39 -3.90
N SER A 13 -17.35 1.14 -3.73
CA SER A 13 -18.67 0.62 -3.36
C SER A 13 -19.66 0.86 -4.52
N PRO A 14 -20.51 -0.14 -4.87
CA PRO A 14 -20.56 -1.51 -4.33
C PRO A 14 -19.48 -2.41 -4.97
N SER A 15 -18.90 -3.30 -4.19
CA SER A 15 -17.98 -4.35 -4.70
C SER A 15 -17.82 -5.50 -3.70
N LYS A 16 -17.46 -6.70 -4.22
CA LYS A 16 -17.15 -7.86 -3.38
C LYS A 16 -16.00 -7.59 -2.39
N SER A 17 -15.04 -6.74 -2.76
CA SER A 17 -13.93 -6.34 -1.90
C SER A 17 -14.37 -5.39 -0.79
N TYR A 18 -15.33 -4.51 -1.08
CA TYR A 18 -15.95 -3.65 -0.08
C TYR A 18 -16.69 -4.49 0.97
N ASP A 19 -17.54 -5.43 0.52
CA ASP A 19 -18.29 -6.32 1.41
C ASP A 19 -17.34 -7.18 2.26
N LYS A 20 -16.22 -7.63 1.66
CA LYS A 20 -15.19 -8.34 2.41
C LYS A 20 -14.55 -7.46 3.48
N ALA A 21 -14.23 -6.21 3.19
CA ALA A 21 -13.66 -5.29 4.16
C ALA A 21 -14.60 -5.05 5.35
N VAL A 22 -15.89 -4.92 5.09
CA VAL A 22 -16.92 -4.81 6.16
C VAL A 22 -16.92 -6.07 7.03
N ARG A 23 -16.90 -7.27 6.43
CA ARG A 23 -16.82 -8.53 7.20
C ARG A 23 -15.53 -8.67 8.00
N ASP A 24 -14.44 -8.12 7.51
CA ASP A 24 -13.12 -8.11 8.19
C ASP A 24 -13.05 -7.03 9.31
N GLY A 25 -14.16 -6.33 9.59
CA GLY A 25 -14.30 -5.38 10.69
C GLY A 25 -13.81 -3.96 10.37
N PHE A 26 -13.77 -3.58 9.08
CA PHE A 26 -13.63 -2.18 8.70
C PHE A 26 -15.01 -1.50 8.64
N VAL A 27 -15.10 -0.31 9.24
CA VAL A 27 -16.36 0.41 9.43
C VAL A 27 -16.47 1.52 8.36
N PRO A 28 -17.55 1.51 7.54
CA PRO A 28 -17.78 2.59 6.56
C PRO A 28 -17.79 3.98 7.22
N GLY A 29 -17.10 4.93 6.60
CA GLY A 29 -16.95 6.31 7.09
C GLY A 29 -16.02 6.49 8.30
N VAL A 30 -15.46 5.40 8.85
CA VAL A 30 -14.52 5.44 9.99
C VAL A 30 -13.16 4.84 9.64
N THR A 31 -13.15 3.63 9.07
CA THR A 31 -11.94 2.91 8.65
C THR A 31 -12.06 2.34 7.24
N LEU A 32 -13.21 2.47 6.59
CA LEU A 32 -13.48 2.07 5.21
C LEU A 32 -14.04 3.27 4.46
N PHE A 33 -13.33 3.69 3.41
CA PHE A 33 -13.60 4.88 2.61
C PHE A 33 -13.58 4.56 1.11
N SER A 34 -13.96 5.53 0.29
CA SER A 34 -13.59 5.48 -1.13
C SER A 34 -12.06 5.51 -1.29
N PRO A 35 -11.50 5.02 -2.41
CA PRO A 35 -10.06 5.06 -2.63
C PRO A 35 -9.48 6.47 -2.49
N GLU A 36 -10.15 7.48 -3.00
CA GLU A 36 -9.70 8.87 -2.96
C GLU A 36 -9.68 9.44 -1.55
N GLU A 37 -10.75 9.27 -0.77
CA GLU A 37 -10.81 9.70 0.63
C GLU A 37 -9.76 9.00 1.49
N ALA A 38 -9.52 7.70 1.27
CA ALA A 38 -8.49 6.97 1.98
C ALA A 38 -7.09 7.52 1.65
N MET A 39 -6.80 7.80 0.38
CA MET A 39 -5.51 8.36 -0.05
C MET A 39 -5.28 9.78 0.48
N GLN A 40 -6.34 10.59 0.62
CA GLN A 40 -6.24 11.93 1.22
C GLN A 40 -5.77 11.86 2.67
N GLN A 41 -6.29 10.92 3.45
CA GLN A 41 -6.00 10.76 4.87
C GLN A 41 -4.70 10.00 5.16
N ALA A 42 -4.20 9.21 4.21
CA ALA A 42 -3.05 8.35 4.41
C ALA A 42 -1.73 9.12 4.39
N THR A 43 -0.82 8.79 5.30
CA THR A 43 0.61 9.14 5.22
C THR A 43 1.40 8.11 4.41
N ILE A 44 1.02 6.83 4.52
CA ILE A 44 1.58 5.75 3.72
C ILE A 44 0.46 5.15 2.86
N ILE A 45 0.61 5.18 1.55
CA ILE A 45 -0.32 4.58 0.60
C ILE A 45 0.21 3.20 0.22
N MET A 46 -0.46 2.15 0.69
CA MET A 46 -0.14 0.77 0.32
C MET A 46 -0.84 0.41 -1.00
N TYR A 47 -0.08 0.41 -2.09
CA TYR A 47 -0.61 0.23 -3.45
C TYR A 47 -0.74 -1.26 -3.80
N LEU A 48 -1.69 -1.93 -3.13
CA LEU A 48 -1.91 -3.37 -3.17
C LEU A 48 -2.97 -3.78 -4.22
N LEU A 49 -2.81 -3.31 -5.43
CA LEU A 49 -3.66 -3.63 -6.58
C LEU A 49 -2.94 -4.59 -7.53
N SER A 50 -3.70 -5.26 -8.42
CA SER A 50 -3.09 -5.97 -9.55
C SER A 50 -2.41 -4.98 -10.51
N ASP A 51 -1.44 -5.45 -11.30
CA ASP A 51 -0.65 -4.59 -12.20
C ASP A 51 -1.53 -3.76 -13.14
N ALA A 52 -2.53 -4.37 -13.76
CA ALA A 52 -3.48 -3.68 -14.61
C ALA A 52 -4.28 -2.60 -13.86
N ALA A 53 -4.69 -2.90 -12.62
CA ALA A 53 -5.40 -1.94 -11.79
C ALA A 53 -4.47 -0.83 -11.27
N GLN A 54 -3.20 -1.12 -11.01
CA GLN A 54 -2.19 -0.11 -10.69
C GLN A 54 -2.04 0.89 -11.84
N ILE A 55 -1.87 0.41 -13.07
CA ILE A 55 -1.77 1.25 -14.26
C ILE A 55 -3.03 2.12 -14.42
N ALA A 56 -4.21 1.51 -14.36
CA ALA A 56 -5.48 2.23 -14.54
C ALA A 56 -5.75 3.29 -13.46
N MET A 57 -5.35 3.03 -12.22
CA MET A 57 -5.58 3.93 -11.09
C MET A 57 -4.47 4.98 -10.92
N TRP A 58 -3.33 4.82 -11.59
CA TRP A 58 -2.17 5.67 -11.38
C TRP A 58 -2.46 7.17 -11.53
N PRO A 59 -3.21 7.65 -12.56
CA PRO A 59 -3.52 9.07 -12.70
C PRO A 59 -4.29 9.66 -11.49
N THR A 60 -5.08 8.83 -10.80
CA THR A 60 -5.78 9.23 -9.58
C THR A 60 -4.83 9.21 -8.38
N VAL A 61 -4.07 8.14 -8.20
CA VAL A 61 -3.12 7.97 -7.08
C VAL A 61 -2.08 9.09 -7.07
N GLN A 62 -1.52 9.41 -8.24
CA GLN A 62 -0.51 10.46 -8.38
C GLN A 62 -0.97 11.82 -7.85
N LYS A 63 -2.25 12.17 -8.01
CA LYS A 63 -2.82 13.43 -7.51
C LYS A 63 -2.84 13.52 -5.98
N HIS A 64 -2.85 12.39 -5.30
CA HIS A 64 -2.89 12.30 -3.83
C HIS A 64 -1.51 12.05 -3.20
N LEU A 65 -0.48 11.83 -4.02
CA LEU A 65 0.90 11.71 -3.58
C LEU A 65 1.51 13.11 -3.44
N THR A 66 1.40 13.67 -2.26
CA THR A 66 1.97 14.98 -1.90
C THR A 66 3.24 14.80 -1.09
N ALA A 67 4.07 15.86 -1.01
CA ALA A 67 5.30 15.86 -0.21
C ALA A 67 5.07 15.32 1.21
N GLY A 68 6.01 14.50 1.68
CA GLY A 68 5.94 13.86 3.00
C GLY A 68 5.06 12.61 3.09
N LYS A 69 4.42 12.19 2.00
CA LYS A 69 3.76 10.88 1.93
C LYS A 69 4.72 9.81 1.44
N ALA A 70 4.39 8.56 1.71
CA ALA A 70 5.12 7.41 1.22
C ALA A 70 4.23 6.48 0.39
N LEU A 71 4.80 5.91 -0.66
CA LEU A 71 4.18 4.92 -1.53
C LEU A 71 4.84 3.55 -1.32
N TYR A 72 4.04 2.58 -0.93
CA TYR A 72 4.46 1.21 -0.67
C TYR A 72 4.00 0.26 -1.75
N PHE A 73 4.90 -0.65 -2.16
CA PHE A 73 4.61 -1.77 -3.05
C PHE A 73 4.92 -3.12 -2.39
N SER A 74 4.13 -4.14 -2.71
CA SER A 74 4.41 -5.54 -2.34
C SER A 74 5.22 -6.30 -3.41
N HIS A 75 5.37 -5.73 -4.61
CA HIS A 75 6.23 -6.20 -5.70
C HIS A 75 6.65 -5.02 -6.58
N GLY A 76 7.81 -5.15 -7.23
CA GLY A 76 8.45 -4.04 -7.93
C GLY A 76 8.01 -3.81 -9.38
N PHE A 77 7.06 -4.57 -9.92
CA PHE A 77 6.71 -4.55 -11.36
C PHE A 77 6.39 -3.13 -11.87
N GLY A 78 5.52 -2.41 -11.17
CA GLY A 78 5.09 -1.07 -11.57
C GLY A 78 6.25 -0.08 -11.74
N ILE A 79 7.20 -0.09 -10.82
CA ILE A 79 8.38 0.80 -10.84
C ILE A 79 9.46 0.30 -11.79
N THR A 80 9.71 -1.01 -11.82
CA THR A 80 10.74 -1.61 -12.69
C THR A 80 10.43 -1.36 -14.18
N TYR A 81 9.17 -1.42 -14.56
CA TYR A 81 8.71 -1.22 -15.93
C TYR A 81 7.99 0.12 -16.13
N LYS A 82 8.43 1.17 -15.44
CA LYS A 82 7.81 2.50 -15.45
C LYS A 82 7.58 3.08 -16.86
N ASP A 83 8.45 2.79 -17.80
CA ASP A 83 8.33 3.23 -19.20
C ASP A 83 7.12 2.61 -19.92
N ARG A 84 6.63 1.46 -19.43
CA ARG A 84 5.45 0.76 -19.96
C ARG A 84 4.22 1.00 -19.09
N THR A 85 4.40 1.07 -17.79
CA THR A 85 3.30 1.21 -16.82
C THR A 85 2.85 2.67 -16.65
N GLY A 86 3.73 3.62 -16.96
CA GLY A 86 3.52 5.04 -16.68
C GLY A 86 3.57 5.39 -15.19
N ILE A 87 3.93 4.44 -14.31
CA ILE A 87 4.00 4.66 -12.86
C ILE A 87 5.32 5.36 -12.51
N VAL A 88 5.27 6.68 -12.48
CA VAL A 88 6.39 7.54 -12.12
C VAL A 88 6.01 8.37 -10.90
N PRO A 89 6.46 7.98 -9.69
CA PRO A 89 6.17 8.72 -8.47
C PRO A 89 6.76 10.15 -8.50
N PRO A 90 6.10 11.12 -7.87
CA PRO A 90 6.69 12.45 -7.66
C PRO A 90 8.00 12.36 -6.88
N LYS A 91 8.92 13.32 -7.12
CA LYS A 91 10.26 13.29 -6.51
C LYS A 91 10.27 13.56 -5.01
N ASP A 92 9.22 14.16 -4.49
CA ASP A 92 9.06 14.61 -3.10
C ASP A 92 8.29 13.62 -2.21
N VAL A 93 8.14 12.37 -2.66
CA VAL A 93 7.53 11.28 -1.88
C VAL A 93 8.50 10.12 -1.71
N ASP A 94 8.42 9.43 -0.58
CA ASP A 94 9.18 8.21 -0.37
C ASP A 94 8.56 7.04 -1.13
N VAL A 95 9.40 6.17 -1.70
CA VAL A 95 8.92 4.97 -2.41
C VAL A 95 9.71 3.76 -1.95
N PHE A 96 9.02 2.77 -1.41
CA PHE A 96 9.65 1.56 -0.91
C PHE A 96 8.85 0.30 -1.19
N LEU A 97 9.55 -0.81 -1.11
CA LEU A 97 9.04 -2.16 -1.34
C LEU A 97 9.30 -3.02 -0.11
N ALA A 98 8.29 -3.76 0.33
CA ALA A 98 8.48 -4.95 1.14
C ALA A 98 7.70 -6.10 0.49
N ALA A 99 8.42 -7.06 -0.07
CA ALA A 99 7.87 -8.14 -0.90
C ALA A 99 7.91 -9.47 -0.15
N PRO A 100 6.83 -9.87 0.54
CA PRO A 100 6.73 -11.18 1.17
C PRO A 100 6.76 -12.29 0.10
N LYS A 101 7.46 -13.38 0.39
CA LYS A 101 7.61 -14.53 -0.51
C LYS A 101 6.44 -15.52 -0.34
N GLY A 102 5.22 -15.02 -0.44
CA GLY A 102 3.99 -15.81 -0.36
C GLY A 102 2.74 -14.96 -0.50
N SER A 103 1.58 -15.62 -0.52
CA SER A 103 0.29 -14.92 -0.62
C SER A 103 -0.03 -14.13 0.65
N GLY A 104 -0.87 -13.09 0.52
CA GLY A 104 -1.34 -12.32 1.68
C GLY A 104 -2.07 -13.17 2.72
N THR A 105 -2.79 -14.20 2.29
CA THR A 105 -3.45 -15.16 3.20
C THR A 105 -2.44 -16.00 3.98
N SER A 106 -1.37 -16.46 3.31
CA SER A 106 -0.28 -17.20 3.97
C SER A 106 0.47 -16.31 4.96
N LEU A 107 0.77 -15.06 4.58
CA LEU A 107 1.40 -14.09 5.46
C LEU A 107 0.54 -13.87 6.72
N ARG A 108 -0.77 -13.65 6.54
CA ARG A 108 -1.68 -13.45 7.66
C ARG A 108 -1.75 -14.66 8.59
N ARG A 109 -1.86 -15.87 8.04
CA ARG A 109 -1.89 -17.11 8.84
C ARG A 109 -0.60 -17.31 9.63
N LEU A 110 0.56 -17.17 8.99
CA LEU A 110 1.86 -17.32 9.66
C LEU A 110 2.05 -16.28 10.75
N PHE A 111 1.63 -15.04 10.53
CA PHE A 111 1.66 -14.01 11.56
C PHE A 111 0.82 -14.39 12.79
N GLN A 112 -0.40 -14.91 12.59
CA GLN A 112 -1.28 -15.37 13.67
C GLN A 112 -0.70 -16.57 14.44
N GLU A 113 0.08 -17.41 13.75
CA GLU A 113 0.80 -18.55 14.35
C GLU A 113 2.12 -18.14 15.03
N GLY A 114 2.46 -16.85 15.06
CA GLY A 114 3.75 -16.38 15.59
C GLY A 114 4.96 -16.75 14.72
N LYS A 115 4.72 -17.08 13.44
CA LYS A 115 5.75 -17.48 12.46
C LYS A 115 6.03 -16.34 11.49
N GLY A 116 7.24 -16.34 10.91
CA GLY A 116 7.64 -15.39 9.88
C GLY A 116 7.47 -15.92 8.46
N LEU A 117 7.59 -15.02 7.50
CA LEU A 117 7.70 -15.32 6.08
C LEU A 117 8.87 -14.52 5.51
N ASN A 118 9.74 -15.18 4.74
CA ASN A 118 10.84 -14.49 4.07
C ASN A 118 10.33 -13.33 3.22
N SER A 119 11.00 -12.20 3.28
CA SER A 119 10.64 -11.00 2.56
C SER A 119 11.88 -10.32 1.97
N SER A 120 11.72 -9.65 0.84
CA SER A 120 12.71 -8.73 0.30
C SER A 120 12.28 -7.31 0.58
N PHE A 121 13.25 -6.45 0.82
CA PHE A 121 13.05 -5.03 1.07
C PHE A 121 13.95 -4.20 0.14
N ALA A 122 13.41 -3.09 -0.38
CA ALA A 122 14.16 -2.12 -1.17
C ALA A 122 13.56 -0.72 -0.99
N VAL A 123 14.41 0.30 -1.01
CA VAL A 123 14.02 1.70 -1.11
C VAL A 123 14.36 2.17 -2.51
N PHE A 124 13.36 2.67 -3.23
CA PHE A 124 13.53 3.23 -4.57
C PHE A 124 13.81 4.74 -4.49
N GLN A 125 13.12 5.45 -3.58
CA GLN A 125 13.19 6.89 -3.40
C GLN A 125 13.06 7.22 -1.92
N ASP A 126 13.98 8.03 -1.38
CA ASP A 126 14.09 8.39 0.05
C ASP A 126 14.33 9.90 0.15
N GLU A 127 13.25 10.67 0.02
CA GLU A 127 13.31 12.13 0.01
C GLU A 127 13.07 12.75 1.39
N SER A 128 12.35 12.04 2.29
CA SER A 128 12.06 12.53 3.63
C SER A 128 13.14 12.23 4.66
N CYS A 129 14.21 11.51 4.28
CA CYS A 129 15.25 11.00 5.18
C CYS A 129 14.74 10.06 6.30
N ASN A 130 13.46 9.76 6.32
CA ASN A 130 12.80 8.97 7.36
C ASN A 130 12.49 7.53 6.96
N ALA A 131 12.47 7.19 5.66
CA ALA A 131 12.10 5.86 5.20
C ALA A 131 13.07 4.76 5.69
N ARG A 132 14.34 5.10 5.93
CA ARG A 132 15.34 4.16 6.47
C ARG A 132 15.21 3.91 7.96
N HIS A 133 14.64 4.86 8.71
CA HIS A 133 14.56 4.80 10.17
C HIS A 133 13.26 4.19 10.69
N THR A 134 12.24 4.06 9.86
CA THR A 134 10.91 3.56 10.25
C THR A 134 10.75 2.05 10.09
N LEU A 135 11.77 1.36 9.56
CA LEU A 135 11.72 -0.09 9.37
C LEU A 135 12.49 -0.80 10.49
N PRO A 136 11.86 -1.74 11.19
CA PRO A 136 12.55 -2.54 12.20
C PRO A 136 13.67 -3.34 11.52
N ARG A 137 14.85 -3.32 12.14
CA ARG A 137 15.99 -4.16 11.78
C ARG A 137 15.66 -5.64 12.02
#